data_286748db8b3eed9a2f22dbf50ba49553
#
_entry.id   286748db8b3eed9a2f22dbf50ba49553
#
_cell.length_a   1.000
_cell.length_b   1.000
_cell.length_c   1.000
_cell.angle_alpha   90.00
_cell.angle_beta   90.00
_cell.angle_gamma   90.00
#
_symmetry.space_group_name_H-M   'P 1'
#
loop_
_entity.id
_entity.type
_entity.pdbx_description
1 polymer ?
#
loop_
_entity_poly.entity_id
_entity_poly.type
_entity_poly.pdbx_seq_one_letter_code
_entity_poly.pdbx_strand_id
1 'polypeptide(L)'
;MKENMELERGDIAIDREMEVDCDIGQEILAYVETWFDVDKKFGIHTADDDGTWLNMYARYNPFADTLRMECEIDSDSPENNQYFDYEPTAAEAQLIKEMITEKIQEAYGQTPQEFCQDAWGESFSMGGQA
;
A
#
# COMPACT_ATOMS: atom_id res chain seq x y z
N MET A 1 -4.96 -26.57 -8.05
CA MET A 1 -5.58 -25.58 -8.21
C MET A 1 -4.90 -24.37 -7.72
N LYS A 2 -5.28 -23.35 -8.15
CA LYS A 2 -4.65 -22.22 -7.80
C LYS A 2 -5.04 -21.88 -6.50
N GLU A 3 -4.25 -22.21 -5.65
CA GLU A 3 -4.59 -22.03 -4.36
C GLU A 3 -4.46 -20.65 -3.99
N ASN A 4 -3.47 -19.99 -4.47
CA ASN A 4 -3.33 -18.66 -4.08
C ASN A 4 -3.65 -17.82 -5.26
N MET A 5 -4.47 -16.90 -5.12
CA MET A 5 -4.83 -16.00 -6.10
C MET A 5 -3.79 -14.91 -6.14
N GLU A 6 -2.95 -14.91 -7.14
CA GLU A 6 -1.94 -13.88 -7.27
C GLU A 6 -2.57 -12.62 -7.81
N LEU A 7 -2.25 -11.48 -7.23
CA LEU A 7 -2.85 -10.22 -7.62
C LEU A 7 -2.41 -9.81 -9.02
N GLU A 8 -3.36 -9.25 -9.75
CA GLU A 8 -3.09 -8.74 -11.09
C GLU A 8 -3.54 -7.29 -11.14
N ARG A 9 -3.18 -6.64 -12.23
CA ARG A 9 -3.44 -5.20 -12.34
C ARG A 9 -4.92 -4.85 -12.20
N GLY A 10 -5.80 -5.70 -12.67
CA GLY A 10 -7.23 -5.45 -12.59
C GLY A 10 -7.82 -5.66 -11.20
N ASP A 11 -7.05 -6.24 -10.29
CA ASP A 11 -7.54 -6.57 -8.96
C ASP A 11 -7.32 -5.45 -7.96
N ILE A 12 -6.44 -4.52 -8.25
CA ILE A 12 -6.06 -3.49 -7.31
C ILE A 12 -5.85 -2.16 -8.02
N ALA A 13 -5.84 -1.10 -7.23
CA ALA A 13 -5.45 0.22 -7.73
C ALA A 13 -4.75 0.96 -6.61
N ILE A 14 -3.86 1.88 -6.98
CA ILE A 14 -3.12 2.66 -6.00
C ILE A 14 -3.77 4.02 -5.90
N ASP A 15 -4.10 4.42 -4.68
CA ASP A 15 -4.70 5.73 -4.45
C ASP A 15 -3.62 6.78 -4.69
N ARG A 16 -4.00 7.87 -5.34
CA ARG A 16 -3.04 8.91 -5.68
C ARG A 16 -2.53 9.66 -4.45
N GLU A 17 -3.25 9.61 -3.36
CA GLU A 17 -2.82 10.28 -2.15
C GLU A 17 -1.87 9.37 -1.40
N MET A 18 -0.60 9.72 -1.42
CA MET A 18 0.42 8.91 -0.78
C MET A 18 1.21 9.77 0.15
N GLU A 19 1.77 9.16 1.19
CA GLU A 19 2.56 9.84 2.19
C GLU A 19 3.94 9.23 2.24
N VAL A 20 4.90 10.00 2.72
CA VAL A 20 6.26 9.49 2.91
C VAL A 20 6.53 9.44 4.39
N ASP A 21 6.91 8.26 4.87
CA ASP A 21 7.27 8.09 6.27
C ASP A 21 8.72 8.46 6.43
N CYS A 22 8.97 9.68 6.84
CA CYS A 22 10.33 10.17 6.97
C CYS A 22 11.01 9.70 8.25
N ASP A 23 10.24 9.20 9.19
CA ASP A 23 10.82 8.72 10.46
C ASP A 23 11.63 7.48 10.29
N ILE A 24 11.17 6.57 9.45
CA ILE A 24 11.92 5.34 9.24
C ILE A 24 12.59 5.34 7.89
N GLY A 25 12.69 6.48 7.30
CA GLY A 25 13.46 6.65 6.09
C GLY A 25 12.62 6.44 4.86
N GLN A 26 12.36 7.10 4.06
CA GLN A 26 11.92 7.13 2.69
C GLN A 26 10.97 6.01 2.27
N GLU A 27 10.09 5.60 3.16
CA GLU A 27 9.05 4.68 2.72
C GLU A 27 7.85 5.46 2.23
N ILE A 28 7.34 5.08 1.08
CA ILE A 28 6.12 5.64 0.55
C ILE A 28 4.97 4.78 1.03
N LEU A 29 4.02 5.41 1.72
CA LEU A 29 2.86 4.70 2.22
C LEU A 29 1.72 4.92 1.24
N ALA A 30 1.24 3.85 0.65
CA ALA A 30 0.19 3.92 -0.35
C ALA A 30 -0.99 3.05 0.07
N TYR A 31 -2.18 3.55 -0.16
CA TYR A 31 -3.37 2.77 0.07
C TYR A 31 -3.67 1.99 -1.21
N VAL A 32 -3.91 0.70 -1.06
CA VAL A 32 -4.18 -0.18 -2.20
C VAL A 32 -5.65 -0.53 -2.18
N GLU A 33 -6.39 -0.01 -3.15
CA GLU A 33 -7.80 -0.34 -3.29
C GLU A 33 -7.90 -1.73 -3.89
N THR A 34 -8.85 -2.51 -3.42
CA THR A 34 -8.94 -3.92 -3.79
C THR A 34 -10.28 -4.25 -4.42
N TRP A 35 -10.21 -5.04 -5.46
CA TRP A 35 -11.40 -5.53 -6.14
C TRP A 35 -11.41 -7.04 -6.29
N PHE A 36 -10.65 -7.74 -5.46
CA PHE A 36 -10.60 -9.19 -5.52
C PHE A 36 -11.40 -9.79 -4.37
N ASP A 37 -11.62 -11.08 -4.44
CA ASP A 37 -12.35 -11.79 -3.40
C ASP A 37 -11.43 -12.00 -2.21
N VAL A 38 -11.60 -11.18 -1.19
CA VAL A 38 -10.74 -11.17 -0.02
C VAL A 38 -10.83 -12.50 0.74
N ASP A 39 -12.03 -13.03 0.84
CA ASP A 39 -12.23 -14.28 1.57
C ASP A 39 -11.47 -15.42 0.89
N LYS A 40 -11.53 -15.43 -0.43
CA LYS A 40 -10.88 -16.49 -1.17
C LYS A 40 -9.37 -16.37 -1.10
N LYS A 41 -8.86 -15.15 -1.19
CA LYS A 41 -7.42 -14.97 -1.20
C LYS A 41 -6.79 -15.21 0.16
N PHE A 42 -7.41 -14.72 1.20
CA PHE A 42 -6.80 -14.75 2.53
C PHE A 42 -7.39 -15.82 3.43
N GLY A 43 -8.47 -16.47 3.02
CA GLY A 43 -9.13 -17.44 3.87
C GLY A 43 -9.78 -16.79 5.09
N ILE A 44 -10.18 -15.53 4.95
CA ILE A 44 -10.79 -14.79 6.02
C ILE A 44 -12.21 -14.49 5.62
N HIS A 45 -13.09 -14.48 6.59
CA HIS A 45 -14.48 -14.18 6.30
C HIS A 45 -14.73 -12.69 6.53
N THR A 46 -14.96 -11.97 5.44
CA THR A 46 -15.37 -10.58 5.55
C THR A 46 -16.85 -10.57 5.29
N ALA A 47 -17.60 -10.64 6.33
CA ALA A 47 -19.01 -10.81 6.19
C ALA A 47 -19.62 -9.52 5.71
N ASP A 48 -20.10 -9.56 4.56
CA ASP A 48 -20.63 -8.42 3.93
C ASP A 48 -21.79 -7.84 4.69
N ASP A 49 -22.54 -8.63 5.39
CA ASP A 49 -23.66 -8.12 6.12
C ASP A 49 -23.26 -7.41 7.37
N ASP A 50 -22.09 -7.63 7.86
CA ASP A 50 -21.66 -7.07 9.11
C ASP A 50 -20.86 -5.81 8.96
N GLY A 51 -20.70 -5.30 7.79
CA GLY A 51 -19.90 -4.12 7.61
C GLY A 51 -18.41 -4.40 7.83
N THR A 52 -17.96 -5.55 7.38
CA THR A 52 -16.55 -5.92 7.49
C THR A 52 -15.87 -5.69 6.16
N TRP A 53 -14.72 -5.07 6.18
CA TRP A 53 -14.00 -4.77 4.95
C TRP A 53 -12.51 -4.82 5.17
N LEU A 54 -11.77 -4.91 4.05
CA LEU A 54 -10.32 -4.97 4.07
C LEU A 54 -9.71 -3.64 3.67
N ASN A 55 -8.75 -3.19 4.45
CA ASN A 55 -7.88 -2.09 4.06
C ASN A 55 -6.48 -2.64 3.85
N MET A 56 -5.89 -2.35 2.70
CA MET A 56 -4.57 -2.85 2.37
C MET A 56 -3.65 -1.68 2.11
N TYR A 57 -2.45 -1.74 2.68
CA TYR A 57 -1.46 -0.67 2.55
C TYR A 57 -0.15 -1.24 2.06
N ALA A 58 0.54 -0.48 1.22
CA ALA A 58 1.85 -0.85 0.74
C ALA A 58 2.86 0.18 1.24
N ARG A 59 4.03 -0.29 1.69
CA ARG A 59 5.13 0.57 2.09
C ARG A 59 6.29 0.26 1.19
N TYR A 60 6.63 1.20 0.33
CA TYR A 60 7.62 1.01 -0.70
C TYR A 60 8.82 1.93 -0.46
N ASN A 61 10.00 1.34 -0.32
CA ASN A 61 11.24 2.10 -0.21
C ASN A 61 11.93 2.05 -1.57
N PRO A 62 11.88 3.14 -2.34
CA PRO A 62 12.43 3.09 -3.69
C PRO A 62 13.95 3.07 -3.73
N PHE A 63 14.60 3.48 -2.64
CA PHE A 63 16.06 3.47 -2.60
C PHE A 63 16.60 2.08 -2.34
N ALA A 64 15.95 1.35 -1.44
CA ALA A 64 16.32 -0.02 -1.16
C ALA A 64 15.61 -1.02 -2.04
N ASP A 65 14.60 -0.56 -2.77
CA ASP A 65 13.78 -1.40 -3.64
C ASP A 65 13.09 -2.50 -2.84
N THR A 66 12.52 -2.13 -1.70
CA THR A 66 11.81 -3.08 -0.86
C THR A 66 10.35 -2.69 -0.74
N LEU A 67 9.51 -3.69 -0.56
CA LEU A 67 8.08 -3.48 -0.43
C LEU A 67 7.56 -4.33 0.71
N ARG A 68 6.80 -3.70 1.60
CA ARG A 68 6.08 -4.41 2.66
C ARG A 68 4.61 -4.12 2.51
N MET A 69 3.77 -5.04 2.90
CA MET A 69 2.33 -4.82 2.82
C MET A 69 1.70 -5.13 4.14
N GLU A 70 0.74 -4.31 4.53
CA GLU A 70 0.00 -4.46 5.78
C GLU A 70 -1.48 -4.49 5.45
N CYS A 71 -2.22 -5.33 6.14
CA CYS A 71 -3.65 -5.46 5.92
C CYS A 71 -4.38 -5.25 7.24
N GLU A 72 -5.53 -4.63 7.13
CA GLU A 72 -6.38 -4.42 8.29
C GLU A 72 -7.79 -4.85 7.92
N ILE A 73 -8.35 -5.77 8.69
CA ILE A 73 -9.74 -6.14 8.52
C ILE A 73 -10.53 -5.33 9.54
N ASP A 74 -11.33 -4.42 9.05
CA ASP A 74 -12.14 -3.56 9.90
C ASP A 74 -13.56 -4.08 9.96
N SER A 75 -14.19 -3.88 11.09
CA SER A 75 -15.55 -4.33 11.31
C SER A 75 -16.28 -3.29 12.11
N ASP A 76 -17.61 -3.29 11.99
CA ASP A 76 -18.45 -2.42 12.82
C ASP A 76 -18.28 -2.74 14.30
N SER A 77 -17.84 -3.96 14.61
CA SER A 77 -17.53 -4.33 15.99
C SER A 77 -16.03 -4.28 16.15
N PRO A 78 -15.49 -3.27 16.84
CA PRO A 78 -14.03 -3.09 16.90
C PRO A 78 -13.27 -4.28 17.44
N GLU A 79 -13.90 -5.07 18.29
CA GLU A 79 -13.21 -6.24 18.83
C GLU A 79 -12.93 -7.29 17.78
N ASN A 80 -13.54 -7.17 16.60
CA ASN A 80 -13.32 -8.12 15.53
C ASN A 80 -12.29 -7.62 14.52
N ASN A 81 -11.73 -6.45 14.76
CA ASN A 81 -10.71 -5.93 13.85
C ASN A 81 -9.46 -6.78 13.95
N GLN A 82 -8.79 -6.94 12.82
CA GLN A 82 -7.57 -7.74 12.75
C GLN A 82 -6.54 -7.02 11.91
N TYR A 83 -5.27 -7.21 12.30
CA TYR A 83 -4.15 -6.67 11.53
C TYR A 83 -3.24 -7.83 11.18
N PHE A 84 -2.70 -7.83 9.97
CA PHE A 84 -1.70 -8.83 9.60
C PHE A 84 -0.84 -8.29 8.48
N ASP A 85 0.39 -8.81 8.41
CA ASP A 85 1.28 -8.47 7.33
C ASP A 85 1.01 -9.43 6.19
N TYR A 86 1.03 -8.93 4.98
CA TYR A 86 0.87 -9.77 3.80
C TYR A 86 2.21 -9.86 3.10
N GLU A 87 2.66 -11.09 2.88
CA GLU A 87 3.90 -11.30 2.17
C GLU A 87 3.59 -11.49 0.70
N PRO A 88 3.83 -10.49 -0.13
CA PRO A 88 3.49 -10.63 -1.55
C PRO A 88 4.45 -11.60 -2.23
N THR A 89 3.96 -12.23 -3.30
CA THR A 89 4.86 -13.00 -4.14
C THR A 89 5.78 -12.02 -4.89
N ALA A 90 6.85 -12.54 -5.47
CA ALA A 90 7.76 -11.68 -6.23
C ALA A 90 7.03 -10.95 -7.34
N ALA A 91 6.10 -11.62 -8.01
CA ALA A 91 5.35 -11.00 -9.08
C ALA A 91 4.41 -9.92 -8.56
N GLU A 92 3.77 -10.18 -7.42
CA GLU A 92 2.89 -9.19 -6.81
C GLU A 92 3.67 -7.97 -6.36
N ALA A 93 4.82 -8.21 -5.74
CA ALA A 93 5.64 -7.10 -5.28
C ALA A 93 6.09 -6.23 -6.45
N GLN A 94 6.51 -6.85 -7.54
CA GLN A 94 6.93 -6.13 -8.71
C GLN A 94 5.79 -5.32 -9.30
N LEU A 95 4.62 -5.93 -9.38
CA LEU A 95 3.44 -5.26 -9.91
C LEU A 95 3.09 -4.02 -9.08
N ILE A 96 3.09 -4.17 -7.76
CA ILE A 96 2.69 -3.07 -6.89
C ILE A 96 3.72 -1.95 -6.95
N LYS A 97 5.01 -2.29 -7.00
CA LYS A 97 6.04 -1.27 -7.14
C LYS A 97 5.87 -0.51 -8.46
N GLU A 98 5.54 -1.22 -9.52
CA GLU A 98 5.31 -0.57 -10.81
C GLU A 98 4.09 0.34 -10.76
N MET A 99 3.03 -0.12 -10.15
CA MET A 99 1.80 0.66 -10.07
C MET A 99 2.00 1.92 -9.23
N ILE A 100 2.75 1.81 -8.14
CA ILE A 100 3.07 2.99 -7.33
C ILE A 100 3.89 3.97 -8.15
N THR A 101 4.89 3.47 -8.87
CA THR A 101 5.73 4.32 -9.71
C THR A 101 4.89 5.04 -10.77
N GLU A 102 4.01 4.31 -11.42
CA GLU A 102 3.15 4.88 -12.44
C GLU A 102 2.23 5.93 -11.87
N LYS A 103 1.68 5.66 -10.69
CA LYS A 103 0.75 6.60 -10.07
C LYS A 103 1.47 7.88 -9.66
N ILE A 104 2.68 7.78 -9.15
CA ILE A 104 3.45 8.96 -8.77
C ILE A 104 3.78 9.79 -10.01
N GLN A 105 4.16 9.12 -11.09
CA GLN A 105 4.45 9.81 -12.33
C GLN A 105 3.21 10.51 -12.86
N GLU A 106 2.09 9.82 -12.81
CA GLU A 106 0.85 10.35 -13.34
C GLU A 106 0.33 11.53 -12.51
N ALA A 107 0.38 11.39 -11.20
CA ALA A 107 -0.22 12.39 -10.32
C ALA A 107 0.72 13.55 -10.02
N TYR A 108 2.02 13.29 -9.97
CA TYR A 108 2.98 14.29 -9.50
C TYR A 108 4.11 14.57 -10.49
N GLY A 109 4.23 13.77 -11.53
CA GLY A 109 5.29 13.97 -12.51
C GLY A 109 6.68 13.70 -11.96
N GLN A 110 6.79 12.79 -11.01
CA GLN A 110 8.06 12.51 -10.34
C GLN A 110 8.35 11.03 -10.33
N THR A 111 9.61 10.68 -10.09
CA THR A 111 9.96 9.30 -9.77
C THR A 111 9.67 9.07 -8.29
N PRO A 112 9.59 7.82 -7.84
CA PRO A 112 9.39 7.57 -6.41
C PRO A 112 10.51 8.18 -5.55
N GLN A 113 11.75 8.15 -6.04
CA GLN A 113 12.85 8.74 -5.29
C GLN A 113 12.67 10.25 -5.16
N GLU A 114 12.26 10.90 -6.24
CA GLU A 114 12.02 12.35 -6.20
C GLU A 114 10.88 12.67 -5.27
N PHE A 115 9.85 11.84 -5.27
CA PHE A 115 8.71 12.04 -4.41
C PHE A 115 9.13 11.99 -2.94
N CYS A 116 9.97 11.04 -2.58
CA CYS A 116 10.49 10.94 -1.23
C CYS A 116 11.36 12.12 -0.87
N GLN A 117 12.22 12.51 -1.79
CA GLN A 117 13.15 13.61 -1.53
C GLN A 117 12.43 14.92 -1.34
N ASP A 118 11.38 15.14 -2.11
CA ASP A 118 10.60 16.36 -1.96
C ASP A 118 9.89 16.39 -0.62
N ALA A 119 9.29 15.28 -0.21
CA ALA A 119 8.60 15.23 1.06
C ALA A 119 9.58 15.44 2.20
N TRP A 120 10.75 14.84 2.12
CA TRP A 120 11.75 14.98 3.16
C TRP A 120 12.31 16.40 3.19
N GLY A 121 12.52 16.97 2.02
CA GLY A 121 13.01 18.33 1.93
C GLY A 121 12.02 19.32 2.51
N GLU A 122 10.76 19.12 2.28
CA GLU A 122 9.74 19.97 2.87
C GLU A 122 9.74 19.88 4.38
N SER A 123 9.88 18.66 4.88
CA SER A 123 9.94 18.45 6.30
C SER A 123 11.13 19.19 6.91
N PHE A 124 12.27 19.10 6.26
CA PHE A 124 13.45 19.82 6.71
C PHE A 124 13.24 21.31 6.61
N SER A 125 12.69 21.77 5.51
CA SER A 125 12.51 23.18 5.28
C SER A 125 11.67 23.83 6.34
N MET A 126 10.63 23.15 6.74
CA MET A 126 9.79 23.71 7.76
C MET A 126 10.50 23.95 9.02
N GLY A 127 11.46 23.15 9.34
CA GLY A 127 12.15 23.31 10.58
C GLY A 127 13.33 24.21 10.45
N GLY A 128 14.05 24.13 9.35
CA GLY A 128 15.31 24.81 9.34
C GLY A 128 15.43 25.91 8.35
N GLN A 129 14.53 25.98 7.45
CA GLN A 129 14.69 26.93 6.44
C GLN A 129 14.26 28.24 6.92
N ALA A 130 15.01 28.99 7.17
CA ALA A 130 14.62 30.28 7.72
C ALA A 130 14.40 31.23 6.60
#